data_da7af29e9883be57ce577bf64cb9c314
#
_entry.id   da7af29e9883be57ce577bf64cb9c314
#
_cell.length_a   1.000
_cell.length_b   1.000
_cell.length_c   1.000
_cell.angle_alpha   90.00
_cell.angle_beta   90.00
_cell.angle_gamma   90.00
#
_symmetry.space_group_name_H-M   'P 1'
#
loop_
_entity.id
_entity.type
_entity.pdbx_description
1 polymer ?
#
loop_
_entity_poly.entity_id
_entity_poly.type
_entity_poly.pdbx_seq_one_letter_code
_entity_poly.pdbx_strand_id
1 'polypeptide(L)'
;MLGSSLLNAAAGLLSLVAGFGSSVIVARLLGVEGAGIVAYALWIMTVATLLSDFGMPQAVLRFIGQADGAAGARPGLVRTLTRRFVLTTSTLAAFILGYAAWLELSGAGHASLIWIATAALFLSYAYSTMSLGAAQGLARFRESSLNTAIGCLLQPLLVALGALLLGPAGAIFGHAFRHLPQALCLRRYLSPASEGIEPVTAPMVAYARNSWISGGLTALLGSRVELAIIGLFFNLTAVGHYAIASTMAGMVIQLSYFLVAPLVPLFSHHHDRGDWPALTTAYRRSLLGLALVLAPVCFGGAAISPVLIPVLFGADFTDSVEIAVILLAFIFASAMITVPYRMMLAHERSGTVLRFALWEGVVCIALLFAAVPTFGTVGAAWVKGLTGCVSCLVYFWYCHRRLGVSCDTVALLKVLVAAAACAAAARACIWWMPGLPGMVVGIVAGAIAYALGLALLRAVPAEERRMVAELASARLPAPVAGILSRAILAGRG
;
A
#
# COMPACT_ATOMS: atom_id res chain seq x y z
N MET A 1 17.58 -16.56 8.50
CA MET A 1 17.11 -15.18 8.26
C MET A 1 16.70 -14.93 6.80
N LEU A 2 17.49 -15.27 5.78
CA LEU A 2 17.13 -15.05 4.36
C LEU A 2 15.80 -15.74 3.94
N GLY A 3 15.57 -16.99 4.39
CA GLY A 3 14.34 -17.72 4.05
C GLY A 3 13.05 -17.10 4.62
N SER A 4 13.10 -16.54 5.83
CA SER A 4 11.94 -15.87 6.44
C SER A 4 11.63 -14.53 5.79
N SER A 5 12.64 -13.78 5.34
CA SER A 5 12.46 -12.53 4.61
C SER A 5 11.86 -12.76 3.22
N LEU A 6 12.29 -13.80 2.51
CA LEU A 6 11.71 -14.19 1.21
C LEU A 6 10.26 -14.65 1.37
N LEU A 7 9.95 -15.41 2.43
CA LEU A 7 8.58 -15.87 2.69
C LEU A 7 7.63 -14.70 2.99
N ASN A 8 8.09 -13.72 3.77
CA ASN A 8 7.34 -12.50 4.05
C ASN A 8 7.10 -11.66 2.78
N ALA A 9 8.11 -11.52 1.93
CA ALA A 9 7.97 -10.82 0.66
C ALA A 9 6.98 -11.53 -0.28
N ALA A 10 7.06 -12.86 -0.37
CA ALA A 10 6.13 -13.66 -1.17
C ALA A 10 4.69 -13.56 -0.63
N ALA A 11 4.49 -13.63 0.68
CA ALA A 11 3.17 -13.43 1.30
C ALA A 11 2.62 -12.01 1.06
N GLY A 12 3.49 -11.00 1.07
CA GLY A 12 3.14 -9.63 0.72
C GLY A 12 2.69 -9.47 -0.74
N LEU A 13 3.42 -10.05 -1.69
CA LEU A 13 3.06 -10.07 -3.11
C LEU A 13 1.74 -10.83 -3.34
N LEU A 14 1.57 -11.98 -2.70
CA LEU A 14 0.33 -12.76 -2.77
C LEU A 14 -0.85 -11.94 -2.21
N SER A 15 -0.65 -11.21 -1.13
CA SER A 15 -1.65 -10.30 -0.55
C SER A 15 -2.08 -9.20 -1.53
N LEU A 16 -1.12 -8.63 -2.26
CA LEU A 16 -1.39 -7.61 -3.29
C LEU A 16 -2.23 -8.20 -4.44
N VAL A 17 -1.83 -9.35 -4.95
CA VAL A 17 -2.54 -10.04 -6.05
C VAL A 17 -3.94 -10.46 -5.63
N ALA A 18 -4.09 -11.05 -4.44
CA ALA A 18 -5.38 -11.46 -3.89
C ALA A 18 -6.30 -10.25 -3.65
N GLY A 19 -5.78 -9.16 -3.10
CA GLY A 19 -6.54 -7.93 -2.90
C GLY A 19 -7.02 -7.31 -4.20
N PHE A 20 -6.14 -7.22 -5.20
CA PHE A 20 -6.49 -6.71 -6.52
C PHE A 20 -7.50 -7.62 -7.24
N GLY A 21 -7.25 -8.95 -7.26
CA GLY A 21 -8.17 -9.93 -7.83
C GLY A 21 -9.55 -9.87 -7.19
N SER A 22 -9.61 -9.72 -5.86
CA SER A 22 -10.88 -9.53 -5.15
C SER A 22 -11.60 -8.25 -5.54
N SER A 23 -10.87 -7.14 -5.78
CA SER A 23 -11.50 -5.90 -6.24
C SER A 23 -12.07 -6.00 -7.65
N VAL A 24 -11.40 -6.76 -8.54
CA VAL A 24 -11.93 -7.08 -9.88
C VAL A 24 -13.20 -7.93 -9.78
N ILE A 25 -13.20 -8.96 -8.94
CA ILE A 25 -14.36 -9.83 -8.70
C ILE A 25 -15.55 -9.02 -8.18
N VAL A 26 -15.33 -8.18 -7.17
CA VAL A 26 -16.37 -7.31 -6.59
C VAL A 26 -16.93 -6.38 -7.67
N ALA A 27 -16.09 -5.72 -8.44
CA ALA A 27 -16.53 -4.82 -9.51
C ALA A 27 -17.35 -5.54 -10.56
N ARG A 28 -16.93 -6.73 -11.00
CA ARG A 28 -17.61 -7.52 -12.02
C ARG A 28 -18.95 -8.10 -11.58
N LEU A 29 -19.04 -8.52 -10.32
CA LEU A 29 -20.25 -9.19 -9.81
C LEU A 29 -21.26 -8.20 -9.22
N LEU A 30 -20.80 -7.11 -8.62
CA LEU A 30 -21.65 -6.18 -7.85
C LEU A 30 -21.78 -4.79 -8.49
N GLY A 31 -21.07 -4.54 -9.59
CA GLY A 31 -21.08 -3.23 -10.25
C GLY A 31 -20.47 -2.12 -9.41
N VAL A 32 -20.69 -0.87 -9.84
CA VAL A 32 -20.04 0.31 -9.26
C VAL A 32 -20.48 0.58 -7.83
N GLU A 33 -21.78 0.55 -7.58
CA GLU A 33 -22.33 0.80 -6.25
C GLU A 33 -21.88 -0.26 -5.24
N GLY A 34 -21.93 -1.55 -5.62
CA GLY A 34 -21.44 -2.64 -4.77
C GLY A 34 -19.94 -2.54 -4.48
N ALA A 35 -19.14 -2.12 -5.45
CA ALA A 35 -17.72 -1.85 -5.24
C ALA A 35 -17.51 -0.68 -4.27
N GLY A 36 -18.36 0.35 -4.34
CA GLY A 36 -18.37 1.47 -3.42
C GLY A 36 -18.69 1.04 -1.98
N ILE A 37 -19.73 0.21 -1.81
CA ILE A 37 -20.14 -0.33 -0.50
C ILE A 37 -18.97 -1.11 0.13
N VAL A 38 -18.36 -2.03 -0.62
CA VAL A 38 -17.23 -2.84 -0.12
C VAL A 38 -16.03 -1.96 0.22
N ALA A 39 -15.68 -0.99 -0.64
CA ALA A 39 -14.57 -0.07 -0.40
C ALA A 39 -14.79 0.79 0.84
N TYR A 40 -16.02 1.25 1.06
CA TYR A 40 -16.39 2.02 2.25
C TYR A 40 -16.32 1.17 3.52
N ALA A 41 -16.79 -0.09 3.48
CA ALA A 41 -16.67 -1.03 4.59
C ALA A 41 -15.19 -1.31 4.95
N LEU A 42 -14.30 -1.48 3.96
CA LEU A 42 -12.86 -1.63 4.18
C LEU A 42 -12.24 -0.37 4.80
N TRP A 43 -12.70 0.81 4.42
CA TRP A 43 -12.29 2.06 5.05
C TRP A 43 -12.76 2.13 6.51
N ILE A 44 -14.04 1.84 6.80
CA ILE A 44 -14.59 1.79 8.17
C ILE A 44 -13.78 0.80 9.03
N MET A 45 -13.49 -0.40 8.51
CA MET A 45 -12.63 -1.38 9.19
C MET A 45 -11.30 -0.77 9.63
N THR A 46 -10.65 -0.05 8.73
CA THR A 46 -9.34 0.59 9.01
C THR A 46 -9.45 1.64 10.12
N VAL A 47 -10.44 2.52 10.02
CA VAL A 47 -10.70 3.56 11.03
C VAL A 47 -11.11 2.95 12.37
N ALA A 48 -12.01 1.98 12.37
CA ALA A 48 -12.45 1.30 13.58
C ALA A 48 -11.29 0.57 14.29
N THR A 49 -10.41 -0.08 13.52
CA THR A 49 -9.21 -0.72 14.08
C THR A 49 -8.30 0.31 14.73
N LEU A 50 -8.05 1.43 14.06
CA LEU A 50 -7.26 2.51 14.60
C LEU A 50 -7.84 3.06 15.92
N LEU A 51 -9.16 3.27 15.96
CA LEU A 51 -9.84 3.79 17.16
C LEU A 51 -9.84 2.80 18.32
N SER A 52 -9.70 1.49 18.06
CA SER A 52 -9.80 0.45 19.10
C SER A 52 -8.45 -0.11 19.56
N ASP A 53 -7.38 -0.01 18.77
CA ASP A 53 -6.13 -0.75 19.03
C ASP A 53 -5.21 -0.06 20.06
N PHE A 54 -5.25 1.28 20.17
CA PHE A 54 -4.43 2.09 21.08
C PHE A 54 -2.93 1.71 21.07
N GLY A 55 -2.42 1.16 19.95
CA GLY A 55 -1.03 0.72 19.81
C GLY A 55 -0.68 -0.58 20.54
N MET A 56 -1.68 -1.31 21.02
CA MET A 56 -1.46 -2.58 21.73
C MET A 56 -0.76 -3.63 20.86
N PRO A 57 -1.08 -3.82 19.57
CA PRO A 57 -0.34 -4.74 18.70
C PRO A 57 1.15 -4.41 18.61
N GLN A 58 1.51 -3.11 18.52
CA GLN A 58 2.89 -2.64 18.46
C GLN A 58 3.62 -2.84 19.79
N ALA A 59 2.93 -2.64 20.92
CA ALA A 59 3.49 -2.93 22.24
C ALA A 59 3.78 -4.45 22.39
N VAL A 60 2.86 -5.31 21.98
CA VAL A 60 3.09 -6.76 21.98
C VAL A 60 4.27 -7.11 21.09
N LEU A 61 4.30 -6.61 19.85
CA LEU A 61 5.41 -6.84 18.92
C LEU A 61 6.78 -6.52 19.57
N ARG A 62 6.89 -5.41 20.28
CA ARG A 62 8.17 -4.95 20.84
C ARG A 62 8.57 -5.66 22.12
N PHE A 63 7.62 -5.92 23.03
CA PHE A 63 7.94 -6.31 24.40
C PHE A 63 7.76 -7.79 24.70
N ILE A 64 7.05 -8.54 23.85
CA ILE A 64 6.82 -9.99 24.07
C ILE A 64 8.09 -10.82 24.06
N GLY A 65 9.08 -10.47 23.23
CA GLY A 65 10.35 -11.15 23.07
C GLY A 65 11.47 -10.65 23.99
N GLN A 66 11.24 -9.58 24.75
CA GLN A 66 12.22 -8.99 25.67
C GLN A 66 12.09 -9.61 27.07
N ALA A 67 12.43 -10.90 27.21
CA ALA A 67 12.58 -11.48 28.53
C ALA A 67 14.05 -11.44 28.94
N ASP A 68 14.32 -10.95 30.15
CA ASP A 68 15.66 -10.90 30.72
C ASP A 68 16.31 -12.28 30.70
N GLY A 69 17.29 -12.48 29.82
CA GLY A 69 18.34 -13.49 29.90
C GLY A 69 17.98 -14.97 29.71
N ALA A 70 16.75 -15.36 29.70
CA ALA A 70 16.30 -16.73 29.40
C ALA A 70 15.25 -16.66 28.30
N ALA A 71 15.31 -17.58 27.34
CA ALA A 71 14.44 -17.68 26.15
C ALA A 71 12.94 -17.81 26.51
N GLY A 72 12.37 -16.87 27.21
CA GLY A 72 11.00 -16.87 27.69
C GLY A 72 10.17 -15.78 27.02
N ALA A 73 9.17 -16.17 26.24
CA ALA A 73 8.08 -15.30 25.86
C ALA A 73 7.41 -14.72 27.12
N ARG A 74 6.90 -13.46 27.03
CA ARG A 74 6.09 -12.83 28.09
C ARG A 74 4.58 -13.01 27.83
N PRO A 75 4.05 -14.22 28.02
CA PRO A 75 2.66 -14.50 27.66
C PRO A 75 1.66 -13.79 28.60
N GLY A 76 2.06 -13.50 29.83
CA GLY A 76 1.28 -12.68 30.76
C GLY A 76 1.03 -11.26 30.25
N LEU A 77 2.03 -10.65 29.60
CA LEU A 77 1.88 -9.34 28.96
C LEU A 77 0.88 -9.40 27.78
N VAL A 78 1.01 -10.42 26.92
CA VAL A 78 0.05 -10.61 25.82
C VAL A 78 -1.36 -10.73 26.35
N ARG A 79 -1.55 -11.51 27.40
CA ARG A 79 -2.87 -11.71 28.03
C ARG A 79 -3.44 -10.39 28.56
N THR A 80 -2.64 -9.58 29.26
CA THR A 80 -3.06 -8.30 29.79
C THR A 80 -3.46 -7.32 28.69
N LEU A 81 -2.62 -7.17 27.67
CA LEU A 81 -2.89 -6.29 26.53
C LEU A 81 -4.06 -6.80 25.68
N THR A 82 -4.16 -8.12 25.46
CA THR A 82 -5.28 -8.72 24.75
C THR A 82 -6.60 -8.48 25.47
N ARG A 83 -6.64 -8.59 26.80
CA ARG A 83 -7.89 -8.31 27.56
C ARG A 83 -8.37 -6.88 27.36
N ARG A 84 -7.46 -5.89 27.42
CA ARG A 84 -7.79 -4.47 27.14
C ARG A 84 -8.23 -4.27 25.69
N PHE A 85 -7.50 -4.86 24.77
CA PHE A 85 -7.80 -4.83 23.34
C PHE A 85 -9.17 -5.44 23.03
N VAL A 86 -9.50 -6.60 23.60
CA VAL A 86 -10.83 -7.23 23.45
C VAL A 86 -11.92 -6.30 23.96
N LEU A 87 -11.73 -5.65 25.11
CA LEU A 87 -12.72 -4.72 25.65
C LEU A 87 -12.98 -3.55 24.68
N THR A 88 -11.94 -2.84 24.24
CA THR A 88 -12.08 -1.68 23.36
C THR A 88 -12.67 -2.07 21.99
N THR A 89 -12.18 -3.19 21.43
CA THR A 89 -12.64 -3.70 20.14
C THR A 89 -14.08 -4.19 20.20
N SER A 90 -14.46 -4.93 21.28
CA SER A 90 -15.84 -5.40 21.46
C SER A 90 -16.80 -4.23 21.72
N THR A 91 -16.39 -3.21 22.44
CA THR A 91 -17.21 -2.01 22.64
C THR A 91 -17.51 -1.32 21.30
N LEU A 92 -16.50 -1.12 20.47
CA LEU A 92 -16.70 -0.51 19.16
C LEU A 92 -17.52 -1.40 18.22
N ALA A 93 -17.29 -2.72 18.24
CA ALA A 93 -18.11 -3.68 17.50
C ALA A 93 -19.58 -3.65 17.95
N ALA A 94 -19.82 -3.51 19.26
CA ALA A 94 -21.19 -3.38 19.79
C ALA A 94 -21.90 -2.11 19.28
N PHE A 95 -21.18 -0.99 19.11
CA PHE A 95 -21.75 0.20 18.47
C PHE A 95 -22.13 -0.04 17.00
N ILE A 96 -21.25 -0.70 16.24
CA ILE A 96 -21.53 -1.04 14.83
C ILE A 96 -22.72 -1.99 14.73
N LEU A 97 -22.79 -3.01 15.58
CA LEU A 97 -23.88 -3.96 15.61
C LEU A 97 -25.19 -3.33 16.15
N GLY A 98 -25.10 -2.42 17.10
CA GLY A 98 -26.24 -1.63 17.59
C GLY A 98 -26.85 -0.78 16.47
N TYR A 99 -26.00 -0.15 15.65
CA TYR A 99 -26.46 0.57 14.46
C TYR A 99 -27.11 -0.37 13.43
N ALA A 100 -26.52 -1.55 13.20
CA ALA A 100 -27.12 -2.58 12.34
C ALA A 100 -28.50 -3.03 12.86
N ALA A 101 -28.63 -3.26 14.15
CA ALA A 101 -29.91 -3.63 14.77
C ALA A 101 -30.96 -2.50 14.65
N TRP A 102 -30.54 -1.26 14.81
CA TRP A 102 -31.44 -0.12 14.58
C TRP A 102 -31.94 -0.06 13.14
N LEU A 103 -31.06 -0.29 12.15
CA LEU A 103 -31.43 -0.36 10.73
C LEU A 103 -32.44 -1.51 10.46
N GLU A 104 -32.23 -2.68 11.07
CA GLU A 104 -33.16 -3.79 10.96
C GLU A 104 -34.54 -3.41 11.47
N LEU A 105 -34.62 -2.82 12.66
CA LEU A 105 -35.86 -2.36 13.28
C LEU A 105 -36.55 -1.24 12.47
N SER A 106 -35.79 -0.45 11.74
CA SER A 106 -36.31 0.61 10.85
C SER A 106 -36.75 0.11 9.48
N GLY A 107 -36.69 -1.19 9.23
CA GLY A 107 -37.12 -1.81 7.95
C GLY A 107 -36.03 -1.76 6.84
N ALA A 108 -34.79 -1.38 7.16
CA ALA A 108 -33.69 -1.35 6.23
C ALA A 108 -32.79 -2.60 6.31
N GLY A 109 -33.36 -3.80 6.29
CA GLY A 109 -32.67 -5.06 6.54
C GLY A 109 -31.48 -5.35 5.64
N HIS A 110 -31.51 -4.93 4.35
CA HIS A 110 -30.35 -5.06 3.47
C HIS A 110 -29.15 -4.24 3.95
N ALA A 111 -29.38 -3.02 4.45
CA ALA A 111 -28.34 -2.20 5.03
C ALA A 111 -27.83 -2.77 6.35
N SER A 112 -28.72 -3.34 7.18
CA SER A 112 -28.37 -4.04 8.42
C SER A 112 -27.31 -5.14 8.16
N LEU A 113 -27.52 -5.99 7.17
CA LEU A 113 -26.60 -7.09 6.83
C LEU A 113 -25.21 -6.59 6.42
N ILE A 114 -25.12 -5.46 5.69
CA ILE A 114 -23.85 -4.83 5.33
C ILE A 114 -23.09 -4.40 6.59
N TRP A 115 -23.77 -3.81 7.57
CA TRP A 115 -23.13 -3.38 8.83
C TRP A 115 -22.72 -4.56 9.72
N ILE A 116 -23.49 -5.65 9.75
CA ILE A 116 -23.11 -6.91 10.41
C ILE A 116 -21.83 -7.48 9.76
N ALA A 117 -21.79 -7.53 8.43
CA ALA A 117 -20.60 -7.98 7.70
C ALA A 117 -19.38 -7.08 7.96
N THR A 118 -19.60 -5.75 8.04
CA THR A 118 -18.56 -4.79 8.37
C THR A 118 -18.03 -4.98 9.80
N ALA A 119 -18.90 -5.27 10.77
CA ALA A 119 -18.48 -5.59 12.13
C ALA A 119 -17.64 -6.89 12.18
N ALA A 120 -18.05 -7.93 11.44
CA ALA A 120 -17.29 -9.18 11.32
C ALA A 120 -15.91 -8.96 10.66
N LEU A 121 -15.85 -8.13 9.62
CA LEU A 121 -14.61 -7.73 8.96
C LEU A 121 -13.71 -6.96 9.93
N PHE A 122 -14.23 -5.98 10.65
CA PHE A 122 -13.50 -5.23 11.65
C PHE A 122 -12.94 -6.15 12.73
N LEU A 123 -13.75 -7.02 13.34
CA LEU A 123 -13.31 -7.94 14.37
C LEU A 123 -12.21 -8.87 13.87
N SER A 124 -12.43 -9.53 12.72
CA SER A 124 -11.46 -10.48 12.17
C SER A 124 -10.12 -9.78 11.85
N TYR A 125 -10.14 -8.58 11.30
CA TYR A 125 -8.95 -7.79 11.01
C TYR A 125 -8.24 -7.33 12.29
N ALA A 126 -8.96 -6.78 13.25
CA ALA A 126 -8.42 -6.31 14.53
C ALA A 126 -7.72 -7.45 15.29
N TYR A 127 -8.39 -8.61 15.44
CA TYR A 127 -7.77 -9.77 16.06
C TYR A 127 -6.57 -10.31 15.28
N SER A 128 -6.62 -10.25 13.95
CA SER A 128 -5.49 -10.64 13.09
C SER A 128 -4.28 -9.74 13.32
N THR A 129 -4.46 -8.42 13.45
CA THR A 129 -3.33 -7.48 13.71
C THR A 129 -2.69 -7.73 15.08
N MET A 130 -3.49 -7.99 16.11
CA MET A 130 -2.98 -8.34 17.44
C MET A 130 -2.18 -9.65 17.42
N SER A 131 -2.72 -10.68 16.76
CA SER A 131 -2.07 -11.97 16.57
C SER A 131 -0.77 -11.85 15.76
N LEU A 132 -0.75 -11.02 14.72
CA LEU A 132 0.42 -10.76 13.90
C LEU A 132 1.53 -10.08 14.73
N GLY A 133 1.18 -9.09 15.56
CA GLY A 133 2.11 -8.45 16.48
C GLY A 133 2.76 -9.47 17.44
N ALA A 134 1.98 -10.39 18.01
CA ALA A 134 2.49 -11.45 18.87
C ALA A 134 3.40 -12.44 18.11
N ALA A 135 2.99 -12.88 16.91
CA ALA A 135 3.79 -13.80 16.10
C ALA A 135 5.14 -13.19 15.68
N GLN A 136 5.13 -11.95 15.26
CA GLN A 136 6.36 -11.24 14.85
C GLN A 136 7.26 -10.94 16.04
N GLY A 137 6.70 -10.55 17.18
CA GLY A 137 7.46 -10.31 18.41
C GLY A 137 8.15 -11.59 18.96
N LEU A 138 7.53 -12.76 18.72
CA LEU A 138 8.11 -14.08 19.01
C LEU A 138 8.99 -14.63 17.88
N ALA A 139 9.31 -13.84 16.86
CA ALA A 139 10.04 -14.25 15.66
C ALA A 139 9.42 -15.44 14.89
N ARG A 140 8.12 -15.71 15.06
CA ARG A 140 7.38 -16.77 14.35
C ARG A 140 6.94 -16.32 12.94
N PHE A 141 7.87 -15.77 12.17
CA PHE A 141 7.60 -15.22 10.84
C PHE A 141 7.05 -16.25 9.85
N ARG A 142 7.52 -17.51 9.93
CA ARG A 142 7.01 -18.57 9.05
C ARG A 142 5.53 -18.85 9.29
N GLU A 143 5.11 -18.91 10.54
CA GLU A 143 3.71 -19.17 10.92
C GLU A 143 2.81 -18.02 10.43
N SER A 144 3.18 -16.77 10.70
CA SER A 144 2.41 -15.60 10.26
C SER A 144 2.34 -15.48 8.74
N SER A 145 3.43 -15.78 8.03
CA SER A 145 3.45 -15.75 6.57
C SER A 145 2.55 -16.83 5.95
N LEU A 146 2.56 -18.05 6.53
CA LEU A 146 1.67 -19.13 6.07
C LEU A 146 0.20 -18.81 6.30
N ASN A 147 -0.16 -18.30 7.49
CA ASN A 147 -1.54 -17.89 7.78
C ASN A 147 -2.01 -16.76 6.84
N THR A 148 -1.14 -15.79 6.56
CA THR A 148 -1.42 -14.73 5.59
C THR A 148 -1.60 -15.31 4.19
N ALA A 149 -0.75 -16.24 3.76
CA ALA A 149 -0.84 -16.88 2.45
C ALA A 149 -2.16 -17.69 2.31
N ILE A 150 -2.53 -18.48 3.33
CA ILE A 150 -3.80 -19.21 3.34
C ILE A 150 -4.98 -18.26 3.20
N GLY A 151 -5.01 -17.18 4.01
CA GLY A 151 -6.05 -16.18 3.93
C GLY A 151 -6.14 -15.51 2.57
N CYS A 152 -4.98 -15.18 1.96
CA CYS A 152 -4.92 -14.56 0.64
C CYS A 152 -5.37 -15.48 -0.50
N LEU A 153 -5.06 -16.78 -0.42
CA LEU A 153 -5.51 -17.76 -1.41
C LEU A 153 -7.03 -17.99 -1.35
N LEU A 154 -7.58 -18.01 -0.16
CA LEU A 154 -9.02 -18.20 0.06
C LEU A 154 -9.84 -16.95 -0.26
N GLN A 155 -9.26 -15.76 -0.11
CA GLN A 155 -9.98 -14.48 -0.23
C GLN A 155 -10.73 -14.32 -1.55
N PRO A 156 -10.14 -14.44 -2.75
CA PRO A 156 -10.85 -14.22 -4.00
C PRO A 156 -12.04 -15.17 -4.18
N LEU A 157 -11.86 -16.44 -3.77
CA LEU A 157 -12.90 -17.45 -3.83
C LEU A 157 -14.08 -17.11 -2.90
N LEU A 158 -13.77 -16.77 -1.64
CA LEU A 158 -14.80 -16.47 -0.64
C LEU A 158 -15.49 -15.13 -0.92
N VAL A 159 -14.77 -14.16 -1.50
CA VAL A 159 -15.35 -12.91 -1.99
C VAL A 159 -16.31 -13.17 -3.15
N ALA A 160 -15.93 -14.01 -4.11
CA ALA A 160 -16.78 -14.37 -5.24
C ALA A 160 -18.06 -15.10 -4.77
N LEU A 161 -17.90 -16.14 -3.95
CA LEU A 161 -19.03 -16.88 -3.40
C LEU A 161 -19.96 -15.99 -2.57
N GLY A 162 -19.37 -15.17 -1.69
CA GLY A 162 -20.14 -14.25 -0.87
C GLY A 162 -20.90 -13.22 -1.71
N ALA A 163 -20.26 -12.63 -2.72
CA ALA A 163 -20.88 -11.69 -3.64
C ALA A 163 -22.08 -12.29 -4.37
N LEU A 164 -21.97 -13.55 -4.82
CA LEU A 164 -23.05 -14.26 -5.50
C LEU A 164 -24.23 -14.62 -4.59
N LEU A 165 -23.95 -14.96 -3.32
CA LEU A 165 -24.98 -15.43 -2.39
C LEU A 165 -25.70 -14.30 -1.63
N LEU A 166 -24.95 -13.28 -1.20
CA LEU A 166 -25.43 -12.23 -0.29
C LEU A 166 -25.09 -10.81 -0.80
N GLY A 167 -24.69 -10.68 -2.06
CA GLY A 167 -24.34 -9.38 -2.64
C GLY A 167 -23.15 -8.70 -1.93
N PRO A 168 -23.19 -7.37 -1.74
CA PRO A 168 -22.09 -6.63 -1.11
C PRO A 168 -21.74 -7.12 0.30
N ALA A 169 -22.74 -7.48 1.11
CA ALA A 169 -22.51 -8.02 2.45
C ALA A 169 -21.72 -9.33 2.42
N GLY A 170 -22.03 -10.22 1.48
CA GLY A 170 -21.29 -11.47 1.30
C GLY A 170 -19.86 -11.26 0.85
N ALA A 171 -19.60 -10.29 -0.03
CA ALA A 171 -18.26 -9.92 -0.42
C ALA A 171 -17.44 -9.40 0.78
N ILE A 172 -18.06 -8.60 1.67
CA ILE A 172 -17.44 -8.11 2.91
C ILE A 172 -17.12 -9.28 3.85
N PHE A 173 -18.01 -10.26 4.01
CA PHE A 173 -17.70 -11.49 4.74
C PHE A 173 -16.52 -12.25 4.13
N GLY A 174 -16.43 -12.35 2.79
CA GLY A 174 -15.28 -12.94 2.09
C GLY A 174 -13.97 -12.26 2.46
N HIS A 175 -13.95 -10.94 2.56
CA HIS A 175 -12.81 -10.18 3.07
C HIS A 175 -12.54 -10.46 4.55
N ALA A 176 -13.55 -10.64 5.38
CA ALA A 176 -13.39 -10.99 6.79
C ALA A 176 -12.69 -12.34 6.97
N PHE A 177 -13.10 -13.34 6.20
CA PHE A 177 -12.50 -14.68 6.24
C PHE A 177 -11.01 -14.72 5.93
N ARG A 178 -10.50 -13.81 5.12
CA ARG A 178 -9.07 -13.66 4.88
C ARG A 178 -8.25 -13.54 6.16
N HIS A 179 -8.78 -12.85 7.16
CA HIS A 179 -8.08 -12.54 8.39
C HIS A 179 -8.22 -13.62 9.46
N LEU A 180 -9.19 -14.55 9.31
CA LEU A 180 -9.48 -15.58 10.31
C LEU A 180 -8.30 -16.51 10.61
N PRO A 181 -7.50 -17.04 9.63
CA PRO A 181 -6.39 -17.95 9.93
C PRO A 181 -5.40 -17.33 10.91
N GLN A 182 -5.06 -16.06 10.72
CA GLN A 182 -4.16 -15.34 11.62
C GLN A 182 -4.85 -14.96 12.94
N ALA A 183 -6.11 -14.53 12.92
CA ALA A 183 -6.86 -14.16 14.11
C ALA A 183 -7.01 -15.33 15.09
N LEU A 184 -7.34 -16.52 14.60
CA LEU A 184 -7.48 -17.73 15.41
C LEU A 184 -6.19 -18.17 16.08
N CYS A 185 -5.03 -17.86 15.48
CA CYS A 185 -3.74 -18.16 16.08
C CYS A 185 -3.43 -17.33 17.32
N LEU A 186 -4.16 -16.24 17.61
CA LEU A 186 -3.94 -15.44 18.83
C LEU A 186 -3.99 -16.29 20.10
N ARG A 187 -4.90 -17.26 20.14
CA ARG A 187 -5.02 -18.19 21.29
C ARG A 187 -3.75 -18.99 21.59
N ARG A 188 -2.92 -19.23 20.57
CA ARG A 188 -1.63 -19.96 20.73
C ARG A 188 -0.53 -19.11 21.39
N TYR A 189 -0.69 -17.81 21.43
CA TYR A 189 0.24 -16.87 22.04
C TYR A 189 -0.19 -16.46 23.45
N LEU A 190 -1.43 -16.82 23.84
CA LEU A 190 -1.93 -16.62 25.19
C LEU A 190 -1.45 -17.76 26.08
N SER A 191 -0.90 -17.39 27.24
CA SER A 191 -0.47 -18.35 28.26
C SER A 191 -1.62 -19.20 28.79
N PRO A 192 -1.35 -20.45 29.26
CA PRO A 192 -2.27 -21.19 30.10
C PRO A 192 -2.67 -20.36 31.32
N ALA A 193 -3.86 -20.65 31.87
CA ALA A 193 -4.46 -19.87 32.95
C ALA A 193 -3.61 -19.77 34.26
N SER A 194 -2.58 -20.62 34.38
CA SER A 194 -1.66 -20.72 35.54
C SER A 194 -0.63 -19.57 35.63
N GLU A 195 -0.36 -18.85 34.54
CA GLU A 195 0.56 -17.74 34.57
C GLU A 195 -0.20 -16.44 34.81
N GLY A 196 0.25 -15.67 35.83
CA GLY A 196 -0.39 -14.45 36.31
C GLY A 196 -0.52 -13.35 35.24
N ILE A 197 -1.35 -12.39 35.53
CA ILE A 197 -1.47 -11.14 34.75
C ILE A 197 -0.20 -10.32 34.98
N GLU A 198 0.56 -10.05 33.93
CA GLU A 198 1.76 -9.22 34.02
C GLU A 198 1.37 -7.73 33.95
N PRO A 199 1.89 -6.88 34.87
CA PRO A 199 1.58 -5.47 34.88
C PRO A 199 2.16 -4.76 33.66
N VAL A 200 1.38 -3.87 33.05
CA VAL A 200 1.84 -3.01 31.97
C VAL A 200 2.59 -1.83 32.58
N THR A 201 3.87 -1.69 32.23
CA THR A 201 4.74 -0.63 32.78
C THR A 201 4.53 0.71 32.06
N ALA A 202 4.89 1.82 32.73
CA ALA A 202 4.78 3.16 32.15
C ALA A 202 5.52 3.32 30.80
N PRO A 203 6.74 2.77 30.60
CA PRO A 203 7.41 2.79 29.29
C PRO A 203 6.63 2.05 28.19
N MET A 204 5.96 0.94 28.50
CA MET A 204 5.14 0.20 27.54
C MET A 204 3.92 1.02 27.12
N VAL A 205 3.26 1.69 28.06
CA VAL A 205 2.13 2.58 27.77
C VAL A 205 2.57 3.75 26.90
N ALA A 206 3.69 4.37 27.22
CA ALA A 206 4.25 5.47 26.44
C ALA A 206 4.59 5.03 25.01
N TYR A 207 5.21 3.86 24.86
CA TYR A 207 5.51 3.29 23.54
C TYR A 207 4.24 2.98 22.75
N ALA A 208 3.25 2.30 23.34
CA ALA A 208 1.98 2.02 22.69
C ALA A 208 1.30 3.31 22.21
N ARG A 209 1.15 4.29 23.10
CA ARG A 209 0.56 5.59 22.79
C ARG A 209 1.30 6.31 21.65
N ASN A 210 2.62 6.39 21.71
CA ASN A 210 3.42 7.06 20.69
C ASN A 210 3.35 6.34 19.34
N SER A 211 3.39 4.99 19.34
CA SER A 211 3.20 4.18 18.15
C SER A 211 1.79 4.32 17.58
N TRP A 212 0.78 4.39 18.44
CA TRP A 212 -0.61 4.61 18.04
C TRP A 212 -0.82 5.99 17.40
N ILE A 213 -0.32 7.05 18.02
CA ILE A 213 -0.44 8.42 17.49
C ILE A 213 0.28 8.52 16.14
N SER A 214 1.53 8.03 16.04
CA SER A 214 2.29 8.13 14.79
C SER A 214 1.74 7.21 13.69
N GLY A 215 1.44 5.96 14.02
CA GLY A 215 0.87 4.99 13.09
C GLY A 215 -0.56 5.33 12.71
N GLY A 216 -1.37 5.75 13.67
CA GLY A 216 -2.75 6.15 13.47
C GLY A 216 -2.89 7.36 12.59
N LEU A 217 -2.05 8.34 12.82
CA LEU A 217 -2.02 9.55 12.01
C LEU A 217 -1.59 9.23 10.58
N THR A 218 -0.54 8.42 10.41
CA THR A 218 -0.10 7.95 9.09
C THR A 218 -1.19 7.11 8.40
N ALA A 219 -1.91 6.28 9.14
CA ALA A 219 -3.00 5.48 8.60
C ALA A 219 -4.21 6.34 8.20
N LEU A 220 -4.64 7.29 9.02
CA LEU A 220 -5.74 8.21 8.69
C LEU A 220 -5.42 9.06 7.47
N LEU A 221 -4.20 9.59 7.40
CA LEU A 221 -3.78 10.49 6.33
C LEU A 221 -3.39 9.73 5.04
N GLY A 222 -2.91 8.50 5.19
CA GLY A 222 -2.53 7.62 4.07
C GLY A 222 -3.64 6.70 3.58
N SER A 223 -4.65 6.41 4.40
CA SER A 223 -5.68 5.41 4.13
C SER A 223 -6.95 5.98 3.51
N ARG A 224 -6.82 6.50 2.29
CA ARG A 224 -8.03 6.76 1.47
C ARG A 224 -9.11 7.59 2.20
N VAL A 225 -8.69 8.61 2.98
CA VAL A 225 -9.61 9.57 3.61
C VAL A 225 -10.55 10.21 2.57
N GLU A 226 -10.11 10.23 1.32
CA GLU A 226 -10.88 10.68 0.17
C GLU A 226 -12.20 9.91 0.02
N LEU A 227 -12.20 8.59 0.29
CA LEU A 227 -13.43 7.78 0.19
C LEU A 227 -14.50 8.23 1.18
N ALA A 228 -14.06 8.61 2.40
CA ALA A 228 -14.99 9.14 3.40
C ALA A 228 -15.57 10.48 2.98
N ILE A 229 -14.72 11.38 2.49
CA ILE A 229 -15.15 12.73 2.09
C ILE A 229 -16.04 12.65 0.85
N ILE A 230 -15.70 11.79 -0.13
CA ILE A 230 -16.57 11.53 -1.29
C ILE A 230 -17.91 10.95 -0.83
N GLY A 231 -17.91 9.97 0.09
CA GLY A 231 -19.13 9.38 0.62
C GLY A 231 -19.99 10.36 1.45
N LEU A 232 -19.39 11.40 2.02
CA LEU A 232 -20.10 12.45 2.75
C LEU A 232 -20.85 13.39 1.83
N PHE A 233 -20.27 13.76 0.68
CA PHE A 233 -20.84 14.73 -0.25
C PHE A 233 -21.60 14.09 -1.42
N PHE A 234 -21.32 12.86 -1.76
CA PHE A 234 -21.89 12.13 -2.89
C PHE A 234 -22.44 10.77 -2.46
N ASN A 235 -22.73 9.91 -3.43
CA ASN A 235 -23.26 8.58 -3.25
C ASN A 235 -22.17 7.48 -3.27
N LEU A 236 -22.56 6.25 -2.97
CA LEU A 236 -21.66 5.09 -2.98
C LEU A 236 -21.15 4.73 -4.38
N THR A 237 -21.85 5.11 -5.44
CA THR A 237 -21.39 4.97 -6.83
C THR A 237 -20.13 5.83 -7.06
N ALA A 238 -20.14 7.08 -6.62
CA ALA A 238 -18.97 7.96 -6.71
C ALA A 238 -17.77 7.38 -5.90
N VAL A 239 -18.04 6.82 -4.72
CA VAL A 239 -17.03 6.09 -3.93
C VAL A 239 -16.49 4.89 -4.71
N GLY A 240 -17.34 4.13 -5.41
CA GLY A 240 -16.97 2.97 -6.22
C GLY A 240 -16.00 3.34 -7.36
N HIS A 241 -16.33 4.38 -8.12
CA HIS A 241 -15.45 4.88 -9.20
C HIS A 241 -14.07 5.29 -8.66
N TYR A 242 -14.05 6.06 -7.57
CA TYR A 242 -12.78 6.48 -6.96
C TYR A 242 -12.00 5.31 -6.36
N ALA A 243 -12.68 4.35 -5.73
CA ALA A 243 -12.06 3.19 -5.09
C ALA A 243 -11.30 2.32 -6.11
N ILE A 244 -11.88 2.05 -7.29
CA ILE A 244 -11.22 1.29 -8.35
C ILE A 244 -9.99 2.03 -8.86
N ALA A 245 -10.13 3.31 -9.19
CA ALA A 245 -9.00 4.14 -9.62
C ALA A 245 -7.86 4.19 -8.59
N SER A 246 -8.22 4.38 -7.31
CA SER A 246 -7.26 4.41 -6.20
C SER A 246 -6.62 3.04 -5.92
N THR A 247 -7.31 1.94 -6.24
CA THR A 247 -6.74 0.60 -6.11
C THR A 247 -5.60 0.38 -7.10
N MET A 248 -5.74 0.85 -8.34
CA MET A 248 -4.66 0.80 -9.33
C MET A 248 -3.44 1.63 -8.91
N ALA A 249 -3.67 2.86 -8.45
CA ALA A 249 -2.60 3.71 -7.93
C ALA A 249 -1.93 3.11 -6.68
N GLY A 250 -2.72 2.48 -5.79
CA GLY A 250 -2.23 1.80 -4.59
C GLY A 250 -1.27 0.65 -4.88
N MET A 251 -1.42 -0.05 -6.01
CA MET A 251 -0.48 -1.10 -6.42
C MET A 251 0.92 -0.54 -6.69
N VAL A 252 1.01 0.66 -7.27
CA VAL A 252 2.30 1.33 -7.53
C VAL A 252 3.00 1.67 -6.22
N ILE A 253 2.28 2.23 -5.24
CA ILE A 253 2.82 2.50 -3.90
C ILE A 253 3.32 1.21 -3.23
N GLN A 254 2.53 0.15 -3.30
CA GLN A 254 2.92 -1.13 -2.71
C GLN A 254 4.18 -1.70 -3.37
N LEU A 255 4.29 -1.59 -4.70
CA LEU A 255 5.48 -1.98 -5.44
C LEU A 255 6.71 -1.17 -4.98
N SER A 256 6.55 0.14 -4.78
CA SER A 256 7.63 0.99 -4.27
C SER A 256 8.13 0.52 -2.90
N TYR A 257 7.24 0.17 -1.97
CA TYR A 257 7.61 -0.34 -0.66
C TYR A 257 8.43 -1.64 -0.73
N PHE A 258 8.10 -2.55 -1.63
CA PHE A 258 8.90 -3.77 -1.83
C PHE A 258 10.30 -3.45 -2.36
N LEU A 259 10.42 -2.53 -3.32
CA LEU A 259 11.70 -2.16 -3.91
C LEU A 259 12.63 -1.44 -2.92
N VAL A 260 12.07 -0.64 -1.99
CA VAL A 260 12.87 0.14 -1.04
C VAL A 260 13.03 -0.53 0.33
N ALA A 261 12.48 -1.72 0.53
CA ALA A 261 12.53 -2.41 1.83
C ALA A 261 13.96 -2.52 2.42
N PRO A 262 15.02 -2.86 1.64
CA PRO A 262 16.37 -3.01 2.16
C PRO A 262 17.12 -1.68 2.38
N LEU A 263 16.54 -0.53 2.06
CA LEU A 263 17.29 0.73 2.07
C LEU A 263 17.58 1.30 3.47
N VAL A 264 16.73 1.04 4.48
CA VAL A 264 17.02 1.54 5.84
C VAL A 264 18.30 0.96 6.39
N PRO A 265 18.50 -0.36 6.46
CA PRO A 265 19.76 -0.92 6.95
C PRO A 265 20.97 -0.52 6.07
N LEU A 266 20.78 -0.37 4.74
CA LEU A 266 21.84 0.09 3.85
C LEU A 266 22.28 1.51 4.19
N PHE A 267 21.35 2.44 4.34
CA PHE A 267 21.65 3.83 4.65
C PHE A 267 22.19 4.00 6.07
N SER A 268 21.65 3.30 7.07
CA SER A 268 22.17 3.31 8.43
C SER A 268 23.62 2.80 8.47
N HIS A 269 23.94 1.73 7.75
CA HIS A 269 25.31 1.18 7.71
C HIS A 269 26.35 2.20 7.18
N HIS A 270 26.03 2.93 6.12
CA HIS A 270 26.94 3.98 5.61
C HIS A 270 26.96 5.21 6.51
N HIS A 271 25.83 5.58 7.10
CA HIS A 271 25.72 6.69 8.03
C HIS A 271 26.58 6.46 9.28
N ASP A 272 26.46 5.27 9.92
CA ASP A 272 27.18 4.92 11.15
C ASP A 272 28.71 4.86 10.93
N ARG A 273 29.14 4.57 9.70
CA ARG A 273 30.56 4.61 9.31
C ARG A 273 31.07 6.00 8.91
N GLY A 274 30.20 6.99 8.81
CA GLY A 274 30.56 8.31 8.30
C GLY A 274 30.94 8.35 6.81
N ASP A 275 30.56 7.32 6.04
CA ASP A 275 30.87 7.22 4.60
C ASP A 275 29.83 7.99 3.77
N TRP A 276 29.93 9.30 3.80
CA TRP A 276 29.02 10.22 3.10
C TRP A 276 29.02 10.07 1.58
N PRO A 277 30.18 9.82 0.90
CA PRO A 277 30.19 9.57 -0.53
C PRO A 277 29.42 8.32 -0.93
N ALA A 278 29.62 7.20 -0.22
CA ALA A 278 28.90 5.96 -0.46
C ALA A 278 27.39 6.10 -0.16
N LEU A 279 27.05 6.81 0.92
CA LEU A 279 25.65 7.11 1.28
C LEU A 279 24.95 7.91 0.18
N THR A 280 25.60 8.97 -0.32
CA THR A 280 25.04 9.80 -1.40
C THR A 280 24.89 9.01 -2.69
N THR A 281 25.86 8.17 -3.01
CA THR A 281 25.81 7.28 -4.18
C THR A 281 24.69 6.27 -4.06
N ALA A 282 24.54 5.61 -2.90
CA ALA A 282 23.45 4.68 -2.63
C ALA A 282 22.08 5.37 -2.74
N TYR A 283 21.94 6.58 -2.22
CA TYR A 283 20.70 7.37 -2.32
C TYR A 283 20.34 7.68 -3.78
N ARG A 284 21.30 8.18 -4.58
CA ARG A 284 21.10 8.49 -6.01
C ARG A 284 20.72 7.25 -6.82
N ARG A 285 21.43 6.13 -6.61
CA ARG A 285 21.17 4.86 -7.28
C ARG A 285 19.78 4.31 -6.93
N SER A 286 19.40 4.39 -5.66
CA SER A 286 18.06 3.94 -5.21
C SER A 286 16.94 4.77 -5.83
N LEU A 287 17.09 6.09 -5.91
CA LEU A 287 16.13 6.98 -6.56
C LEU A 287 16.02 6.68 -8.05
N LEU A 288 17.14 6.58 -8.74
CA LEU A 288 17.15 6.30 -10.17
C LEU A 288 16.57 4.92 -10.47
N GLY A 289 16.97 3.89 -9.71
CA GLY A 289 16.43 2.53 -9.84
C GLY A 289 14.92 2.47 -9.63
N LEU A 290 14.42 3.17 -8.60
CA LEU A 290 12.99 3.28 -8.33
C LEU A 290 12.26 4.00 -9.49
N ALA A 291 12.81 5.13 -9.97
CA ALA A 291 12.23 5.89 -11.07
C ALA A 291 12.18 5.07 -12.38
N LEU A 292 13.25 4.33 -12.69
CA LEU A 292 13.32 3.47 -13.90
C LEU A 292 12.22 2.41 -13.93
N VAL A 293 11.83 1.87 -12.78
CA VAL A 293 10.77 0.87 -12.69
C VAL A 293 9.38 1.50 -12.65
N LEU A 294 9.19 2.54 -11.82
CA LEU A 294 7.87 3.09 -11.58
C LEU A 294 7.39 4.05 -12.67
N ALA A 295 8.28 4.80 -13.33
CA ALA A 295 7.86 5.76 -14.34
C ALA A 295 7.07 5.12 -15.49
N PRO A 296 7.55 4.05 -16.16
CA PRO A 296 6.76 3.40 -17.21
C PRO A 296 5.48 2.76 -16.68
N VAL A 297 5.46 2.23 -15.46
CA VAL A 297 4.26 1.67 -14.84
C VAL A 297 3.21 2.75 -14.59
N CYS A 298 3.61 3.92 -14.06
CA CYS A 298 2.71 5.03 -13.80
C CYS A 298 2.18 5.65 -15.10
N PHE A 299 3.06 6.12 -15.96
CA PHE A 299 2.67 6.86 -17.17
C PHE A 299 2.12 5.93 -18.25
N GLY A 300 2.71 4.74 -18.43
CA GLY A 300 2.18 3.70 -19.33
C GLY A 300 0.83 3.18 -18.82
N GLY A 301 0.71 2.93 -17.52
CA GLY A 301 -0.55 2.52 -16.89
C GLY A 301 -1.65 3.58 -17.08
N ALA A 302 -1.34 4.85 -16.89
CA ALA A 302 -2.26 5.95 -17.18
C ALA A 302 -2.71 5.97 -18.65
N ALA A 303 -1.77 5.77 -19.58
CA ALA A 303 -2.05 5.76 -21.02
C ALA A 303 -2.99 4.63 -21.47
N ILE A 304 -2.86 3.44 -20.85
CA ILE A 304 -3.69 2.27 -21.19
C ILE A 304 -4.98 2.17 -20.36
N SER A 305 -5.16 2.98 -19.31
CA SER A 305 -6.33 2.95 -18.40
C SER A 305 -7.67 3.02 -19.13
N PRO A 306 -7.85 3.78 -20.24
CA PRO A 306 -9.12 3.82 -20.97
C PRO A 306 -9.59 2.49 -21.53
N VAL A 307 -8.68 1.56 -21.77
CA VAL A 307 -9.02 0.19 -22.19
C VAL A 307 -8.91 -0.77 -21.01
N LEU A 308 -7.90 -0.61 -20.19
CA LEU A 308 -7.61 -1.52 -19.08
C LEU A 308 -8.76 -1.57 -18.05
N ILE A 309 -9.31 -0.40 -17.66
CA ILE A 309 -10.35 -0.33 -16.64
C ILE A 309 -11.65 -1.01 -17.11
N PRO A 310 -12.25 -0.66 -18.26
CA PRO A 310 -13.43 -1.37 -18.74
C PRO A 310 -13.21 -2.86 -18.96
N VAL A 311 -12.03 -3.26 -19.43
CA VAL A 311 -11.68 -4.67 -19.63
C VAL A 311 -11.57 -5.43 -18.31
N LEU A 312 -10.98 -4.86 -17.28
CA LEU A 312 -10.82 -5.55 -15.99
C LEU A 312 -12.08 -5.48 -15.14
N PHE A 313 -12.66 -4.31 -14.98
CA PHE A 313 -13.71 -4.04 -14.02
C PHE A 313 -15.13 -4.03 -14.62
N GLY A 314 -15.27 -3.75 -15.91
CA GLY A 314 -16.55 -3.64 -16.61
C GLY A 314 -16.75 -2.26 -17.24
N ALA A 315 -17.65 -2.18 -18.23
CA ALA A 315 -17.94 -0.94 -18.96
C ALA A 315 -18.52 0.17 -18.05
N ASP A 316 -19.23 -0.21 -17.00
CA ASP A 316 -19.83 0.72 -16.04
C ASP A 316 -18.78 1.55 -15.28
N PHE A 317 -17.51 1.13 -15.29
CA PHE A 317 -16.39 1.85 -14.65
C PHE A 317 -15.68 2.84 -15.58
N THR A 318 -16.27 3.19 -16.71
CA THR A 318 -15.68 4.17 -17.65
C THR A 318 -15.40 5.52 -16.98
N ASP A 319 -16.26 5.98 -16.07
CA ASP A 319 -16.05 7.23 -15.32
C ASP A 319 -14.85 7.16 -14.35
N SER A 320 -14.40 5.96 -13.99
CA SER A 320 -13.19 5.77 -13.20
C SER A 320 -11.90 6.03 -13.99
N VAL A 321 -11.98 6.08 -15.32
CA VAL A 321 -10.80 6.23 -16.21
C VAL A 321 -10.09 7.54 -15.98
N GLU A 322 -10.84 8.66 -15.98
CA GLU A 322 -10.25 9.99 -15.77
C GLU A 322 -9.57 10.08 -14.39
N ILE A 323 -10.24 9.57 -13.36
CA ILE A 323 -9.71 9.52 -11.98
C ILE A 323 -8.42 8.70 -11.95
N ALA A 324 -8.41 7.53 -12.61
CA ALA A 324 -7.24 6.64 -12.63
C ALA A 324 -6.07 7.24 -13.41
N VAL A 325 -6.30 7.91 -14.53
CA VAL A 325 -5.27 8.60 -15.30
C VAL A 325 -4.59 9.66 -14.43
N ILE A 326 -5.37 10.48 -13.73
CA ILE A 326 -4.82 11.50 -12.82
C ILE A 326 -4.04 10.84 -11.68
N LEU A 327 -4.65 9.89 -10.96
CA LEU A 327 -3.98 9.25 -9.84
C LEU A 327 -2.71 8.52 -10.26
N LEU A 328 -2.71 7.76 -11.37
CA LEU A 328 -1.53 7.05 -11.87
C LEU A 328 -0.42 8.01 -12.31
N ALA A 329 -0.75 9.12 -12.96
CA ALA A 329 0.25 10.09 -13.36
C ALA A 329 0.95 10.73 -12.15
N PHE A 330 0.19 11.10 -11.13
CA PHE A 330 0.72 11.78 -9.95
C PHE A 330 1.29 10.84 -8.88
N ILE A 331 0.87 9.57 -8.83
CA ILE A 331 1.35 8.61 -7.82
C ILE A 331 2.85 8.37 -7.92
N PHE A 332 3.44 8.60 -9.08
CA PHE A 332 4.89 8.56 -9.27
C PHE A 332 5.61 9.46 -8.25
N ALA A 333 5.18 10.70 -8.08
CA ALA A 333 5.78 11.63 -7.12
C ALA A 333 5.64 11.09 -5.67
N SER A 334 4.47 10.61 -5.29
CA SER A 334 4.24 10.01 -3.97
C SER A 334 5.09 8.76 -3.74
N ALA A 335 5.27 7.92 -4.76
CA ALA A 335 6.12 6.74 -4.68
C ALA A 335 7.61 7.10 -4.53
N MET A 336 8.06 8.18 -5.17
CA MET A 336 9.44 8.67 -5.04
C MET A 336 9.77 9.15 -3.62
N ILE A 337 8.80 9.55 -2.80
CA ILE A 337 9.00 9.92 -1.39
C ILE A 337 9.57 8.76 -0.57
N THR A 338 9.30 7.52 -0.97
CA THR A 338 9.71 6.34 -0.19
C THR A 338 11.21 6.25 0.07
N VAL A 339 12.06 6.72 -0.85
CA VAL A 339 13.53 6.73 -0.68
C VAL A 339 13.99 7.83 0.30
N PRO A 340 13.65 9.14 0.12
CA PRO A 340 13.92 10.17 1.11
C PRO A 340 13.38 9.83 2.50
N TYR A 341 12.18 9.27 2.58
CA TYR A 341 11.59 8.80 3.83
C TYR A 341 12.52 7.80 4.55
N ARG A 342 13.04 6.77 3.84
CA ARG A 342 13.98 5.80 4.40
C ARG A 342 15.31 6.43 4.81
N MET A 343 15.80 7.40 4.03
CA MET A 343 16.99 8.19 4.36
C MET A 343 16.80 8.96 5.67
N MET A 344 15.66 9.63 5.85
CA MET A 344 15.36 10.38 7.07
C MET A 344 15.26 9.45 8.29
N LEU A 345 14.69 8.25 8.14
CA LEU A 345 14.66 7.26 9.23
C LEU A 345 16.05 6.75 9.61
N ALA A 346 16.93 6.52 8.63
CA ALA A 346 18.32 6.12 8.87
C ALA A 346 19.11 7.20 9.63
N HIS A 347 18.73 8.48 9.50
CA HIS A 347 19.29 9.61 10.24
C HIS A 347 18.52 9.93 11.53
N GLU A 348 17.68 9.03 12.04
CA GLU A 348 16.88 9.22 13.26
C GLU A 348 15.95 10.44 13.26
N ARG A 349 15.55 10.92 12.06
CA ARG A 349 14.68 12.10 11.88
C ARG A 349 13.17 11.76 11.86
N SER A 350 12.75 10.74 12.61
CA SER A 350 11.36 10.29 12.66
C SER A 350 10.36 11.39 13.08
N GLY A 351 10.76 12.28 14.00
CA GLY A 351 9.93 13.42 14.40
C GLY A 351 9.71 14.45 13.30
N THR A 352 10.65 14.59 12.34
CA THR A 352 10.48 15.46 11.17
C THR A 352 9.58 14.81 10.15
N VAL A 353 9.72 13.51 9.95
CA VAL A 353 8.82 12.71 9.10
C VAL A 353 7.38 12.83 9.58
N LEU A 354 7.14 12.70 10.88
CA LEU A 354 5.81 12.87 11.48
C LEU A 354 5.24 14.27 11.22
N ARG A 355 6.03 15.32 11.39
CA ARG A 355 5.58 16.69 11.09
C ARG A 355 5.19 16.88 9.63
N PHE A 356 5.96 16.32 8.69
CA PHE A 356 5.63 16.39 7.27
C PHE A 356 4.34 15.65 6.95
N ALA A 357 4.17 14.42 7.47
CA ALA A 357 2.95 13.66 7.30
C ALA A 357 1.72 14.40 7.87
N LEU A 358 1.85 15.03 9.04
CA LEU A 358 0.81 15.84 9.66
C LEU A 358 0.39 17.01 8.77
N TRP A 359 1.36 17.80 8.30
CA TRP A 359 1.09 18.95 7.43
C TRP A 359 0.44 18.52 6.11
N GLU A 360 0.99 17.47 5.47
CA GLU A 360 0.42 16.90 4.26
C GLU A 360 -1.04 16.50 4.46
N GLY A 361 -1.32 15.78 5.55
CA GLY A 361 -2.66 15.32 5.83
C GLY A 361 -3.65 16.42 6.13
N VAL A 362 -3.29 17.40 6.98
CA VAL A 362 -4.16 18.55 7.28
C VAL A 362 -4.46 19.34 6.01
N VAL A 363 -3.43 19.64 5.20
CA VAL A 363 -3.59 20.36 3.94
C VAL A 363 -4.44 19.55 2.97
N CYS A 364 -4.17 18.25 2.82
CA CYS A 364 -4.93 17.37 1.94
C CYS A 364 -6.42 17.33 2.34
N ILE A 365 -6.73 17.14 3.62
CA ILE A 365 -8.11 17.11 4.12
C ILE A 365 -8.81 18.46 3.87
N ALA A 366 -8.16 19.57 4.19
CA ALA A 366 -8.73 20.90 3.96
C ALA A 366 -9.03 21.14 2.48
N LEU A 367 -8.10 20.80 1.59
CA LEU A 367 -8.30 20.92 0.15
C LEU A 367 -9.37 19.96 -0.38
N LEU A 368 -9.50 18.75 0.17
CA LEU A 368 -10.57 17.81 -0.19
C LEU A 368 -11.94 18.36 0.17
N PHE A 369 -12.11 18.91 1.37
CA PHE A 369 -13.38 19.58 1.75
C PHE A 369 -13.74 20.76 0.87
N ALA A 370 -12.75 21.46 0.31
CA ALA A 370 -12.98 22.56 -0.62
C ALA A 370 -13.25 22.07 -2.06
N ALA A 371 -12.51 21.08 -2.53
CA ALA A 371 -12.53 20.65 -3.93
C ALA A 371 -13.62 19.60 -4.23
N VAL A 372 -13.89 18.67 -3.29
CA VAL A 372 -14.86 17.59 -3.54
C VAL A 372 -16.28 18.11 -3.80
N PRO A 373 -16.82 19.08 -3.04
CA PRO A 373 -18.17 19.58 -3.30
C PRO A 373 -18.33 20.25 -4.69
N THR A 374 -17.25 20.83 -5.23
CA THR A 374 -17.27 21.60 -6.48
C THR A 374 -16.86 20.78 -7.71
N PHE A 375 -15.82 19.93 -7.56
CA PHE A 375 -15.19 19.18 -8.66
C PHE A 375 -15.39 17.67 -8.55
N GLY A 376 -16.15 17.20 -7.57
CA GLY A 376 -16.45 15.78 -7.39
C GLY A 376 -15.22 14.90 -7.16
N THR A 377 -15.29 13.67 -7.63
CA THR A 377 -14.25 12.65 -7.53
C THR A 377 -12.97 13.01 -8.28
N VAL A 378 -13.10 13.74 -9.40
CA VAL A 378 -11.95 14.25 -10.17
C VAL A 378 -11.19 15.30 -9.35
N GLY A 379 -11.92 16.18 -8.65
CA GLY A 379 -11.31 17.13 -7.71
C GLY A 379 -10.51 16.44 -6.61
N ALA A 380 -11.04 15.34 -6.06
CA ALA A 380 -10.31 14.55 -5.06
C ALA A 380 -9.01 13.96 -5.64
N ALA A 381 -9.03 13.48 -6.89
CA ALA A 381 -7.84 12.95 -7.56
C ALA A 381 -6.75 14.03 -7.77
N TRP A 382 -7.14 15.22 -8.19
CA TRP A 382 -6.23 16.36 -8.34
C TRP A 382 -5.62 16.78 -6.99
N VAL A 383 -6.44 16.91 -5.95
CA VAL A 383 -5.95 17.26 -4.61
C VAL A 383 -4.92 16.24 -4.14
N LYS A 384 -5.23 14.95 -4.25
CA LYS A 384 -4.30 13.87 -3.85
C LYS A 384 -3.00 13.91 -4.63
N GLY A 385 -3.10 14.10 -5.94
CA GLY A 385 -1.94 14.19 -6.83
C GLY A 385 -1.05 15.37 -6.51
N LEU A 386 -1.63 16.58 -6.41
CA LEU A 386 -0.89 17.82 -6.16
C LEU A 386 -0.25 17.83 -4.76
N THR A 387 -0.98 17.39 -3.72
CA THR A 387 -0.41 17.28 -2.37
C THR A 387 0.75 16.30 -2.34
N GLY A 388 0.66 15.15 -3.04
CA GLY A 388 1.78 14.22 -3.19
C GLY A 388 3.00 14.83 -3.90
N CYS A 389 2.80 15.63 -4.95
CA CYS A 389 3.89 16.36 -5.61
C CYS A 389 4.57 17.37 -4.68
N VAL A 390 3.79 18.17 -3.95
CA VAL A 390 4.33 19.15 -2.99
C VAL A 390 5.11 18.44 -1.90
N SER A 391 4.56 17.36 -1.33
CA SER A 391 5.25 16.53 -0.35
C SER A 391 6.56 15.96 -0.90
N CYS A 392 6.57 15.47 -2.13
CA CYS A 392 7.77 14.98 -2.80
C CYS A 392 8.86 16.07 -2.84
N LEU A 393 8.51 17.27 -3.27
CA LEU A 393 9.45 18.40 -3.31
C LEU A 393 9.98 18.75 -1.92
N VAL A 394 9.13 18.75 -0.88
CA VAL A 394 9.52 19.03 0.51
C VAL A 394 10.51 17.98 1.02
N TYR A 395 10.24 16.68 0.79
CA TYR A 395 11.15 15.60 1.20
C TYR A 395 12.51 15.70 0.49
N PHE A 396 12.53 15.95 -0.82
CA PHE A 396 13.76 16.15 -1.60
C PHE A 396 14.55 17.38 -1.15
N TRP A 397 13.85 18.50 -0.94
CA TRP A 397 14.44 19.72 -0.41
C TRP A 397 15.09 19.49 0.95
N TYR A 398 14.40 18.79 1.86
CA TYR A 398 14.95 18.49 3.19
C TYR A 398 16.19 17.60 3.13
N CYS A 399 16.16 16.54 2.33
CA CYS A 399 17.32 15.66 2.14
C CYS A 399 18.50 16.42 1.56
N HIS A 400 18.26 17.30 0.58
CA HIS A 400 19.33 18.12 0.00
C HIS A 400 19.90 19.14 0.98
N ARG A 401 19.05 19.93 1.65
CA ARG A 401 19.50 21.06 2.48
C ARG A 401 19.94 20.66 3.89
N ARG A 402 19.35 19.63 4.46
CA ARG A 402 19.58 19.25 5.87
C ARG A 402 20.40 17.97 6.04
N LEU A 403 20.37 17.07 5.09
CA LEU A 403 21.13 15.81 5.14
C LEU A 403 22.32 15.81 4.18
N GLY A 404 22.46 16.83 3.34
CA GLY A 404 23.59 16.96 2.42
C GLY A 404 23.59 15.96 1.25
N VAL A 405 22.51 15.19 1.07
CA VAL A 405 22.39 14.23 -0.03
C VAL A 405 21.59 14.84 -1.19
N SER A 406 22.14 14.75 -2.40
CA SER A 406 21.51 15.28 -3.60
C SER A 406 21.04 14.16 -4.53
N CYS A 407 19.94 14.40 -5.23
CA CYS A 407 19.50 13.55 -6.35
C CYS A 407 20.09 14.04 -7.68
N ASP A 408 20.20 13.14 -8.63
CA ASP A 408 20.50 13.50 -10.02
C ASP A 408 19.21 13.90 -10.74
N THR A 409 18.88 15.20 -10.66
CA THR A 409 17.66 15.75 -11.25
C THR A 409 17.64 15.61 -12.77
N VAL A 410 18.82 15.66 -13.42
CA VAL A 410 18.93 15.50 -14.87
C VAL A 410 18.61 14.07 -15.29
N ALA A 411 19.16 13.08 -14.57
CA ALA A 411 18.83 11.67 -14.82
C ALA A 411 17.35 11.37 -14.59
N LEU A 412 16.75 11.89 -13.50
CA LEU A 412 15.32 11.74 -13.23
C LEU A 412 14.46 12.39 -14.32
N LEU A 413 14.82 13.58 -14.79
CA LEU A 413 14.10 14.25 -15.88
C LEU A 413 14.17 13.44 -17.18
N LYS A 414 15.33 12.89 -17.52
CA LYS A 414 15.48 12.00 -18.69
C LYS A 414 14.57 10.76 -18.59
N VAL A 415 14.47 10.16 -17.41
CA VAL A 415 13.55 9.03 -17.16
C VAL A 415 12.10 9.45 -17.36
N LEU A 416 11.70 10.62 -16.88
CA LEU A 416 10.34 11.15 -17.08
C LEU A 416 10.04 11.43 -18.55
N VAL A 417 10.99 11.98 -19.31
CA VAL A 417 10.83 12.19 -20.76
C VAL A 417 10.68 10.85 -21.49
N ALA A 418 11.49 9.84 -21.14
CA ALA A 418 11.34 8.50 -21.69
C ALA A 418 9.99 7.86 -21.34
N ALA A 419 9.50 8.07 -20.11
CA ALA A 419 8.19 7.59 -19.68
C ALA A 419 7.03 8.32 -20.38
N ALA A 420 7.18 9.61 -20.66
CA ALA A 420 6.21 10.35 -21.48
C ALA A 420 6.16 9.82 -22.92
N ALA A 421 7.31 9.47 -23.52
CA ALA A 421 7.36 8.81 -24.81
C ALA A 421 6.69 7.41 -24.79
N CYS A 422 6.90 6.64 -23.72
CA CYS A 422 6.19 5.39 -23.46
C CYS A 422 4.66 5.59 -23.50
N ALA A 423 4.17 6.56 -22.70
CA ALA A 423 2.75 6.86 -22.62
C ALA A 423 2.17 7.33 -23.97
N ALA A 424 2.89 8.19 -24.68
CA ALA A 424 2.48 8.67 -26.02
C ALA A 424 2.39 7.53 -27.02
N ALA A 425 3.39 6.64 -27.07
CA ALA A 425 3.38 5.47 -27.96
C ALA A 425 2.23 4.51 -27.64
N ALA A 426 2.02 4.19 -26.34
CA ALA A 426 0.92 3.34 -25.92
C ALA A 426 -0.44 3.96 -26.27
N ARG A 427 -0.61 5.26 -26.05
CA ARG A 427 -1.86 5.98 -26.34
C ARG A 427 -2.13 6.04 -27.84
N ALA A 428 -1.10 6.27 -28.67
CA ALA A 428 -1.22 6.27 -30.13
C ALA A 428 -1.69 4.89 -30.64
N CYS A 429 -1.13 3.79 -30.14
CA CYS A 429 -1.56 2.44 -30.54
C CYS A 429 -3.04 2.20 -30.21
N ILE A 430 -3.51 2.62 -29.03
CA ILE A 430 -4.92 2.49 -28.62
C ILE A 430 -5.83 3.35 -29.52
N TRP A 431 -5.36 4.53 -29.94
CA TRP A 431 -6.14 5.40 -30.82
C TRP A 431 -6.30 4.79 -32.21
N TRP A 432 -5.23 4.15 -32.75
CA TRP A 432 -5.27 3.50 -34.07
C TRP A 432 -5.97 2.13 -34.06
N MET A 433 -5.89 1.41 -32.95
CA MET A 433 -6.46 0.07 -32.77
C MET A 433 -7.25 0.03 -31.44
N PRO A 434 -8.55 0.44 -31.45
CA PRO A 434 -9.32 0.43 -30.21
C PRO A 434 -9.48 -0.96 -29.60
N GLY A 435 -9.55 -1.04 -28.27
CA GLY A 435 -9.79 -2.25 -27.51
C GLY A 435 -8.53 -3.02 -27.13
N LEU A 436 -8.71 -4.31 -26.80
CA LEU A 436 -7.65 -5.20 -26.31
C LEU A 436 -6.43 -5.32 -27.23
N PRO A 437 -6.59 -5.48 -28.57
CA PRO A 437 -5.43 -5.58 -29.46
C PRO A 437 -4.54 -4.33 -29.39
N GLY A 438 -5.15 -3.15 -29.42
CA GLY A 438 -4.40 -1.88 -29.33
C GLY A 438 -3.73 -1.69 -27.97
N MET A 439 -4.35 -2.18 -26.89
CA MET A 439 -3.72 -2.18 -25.58
C MET A 439 -2.47 -3.07 -25.53
N VAL A 440 -2.55 -4.29 -26.05
CA VAL A 440 -1.41 -5.23 -26.08
C VAL A 440 -0.27 -4.68 -26.94
N VAL A 441 -0.58 -4.21 -28.16
CA VAL A 441 0.40 -3.55 -29.03
C VAL A 441 0.95 -2.30 -28.38
N GLY A 442 0.10 -1.51 -27.69
CA GLY A 442 0.48 -0.31 -26.98
C GLY A 442 1.44 -0.56 -25.82
N ILE A 443 1.25 -1.65 -25.06
CA ILE A 443 2.18 -2.05 -24.00
C ILE A 443 3.56 -2.36 -24.59
N VAL A 444 3.62 -3.12 -25.67
CA VAL A 444 4.88 -3.50 -26.36
C VAL A 444 5.54 -2.26 -26.96
N ALA A 445 4.80 -1.45 -27.70
CA ALA A 445 5.31 -0.21 -28.31
C ALA A 445 5.78 0.79 -27.26
N GLY A 446 5.03 0.92 -26.17
CA GLY A 446 5.40 1.75 -25.02
C GLY A 446 6.70 1.28 -24.36
N ALA A 447 6.86 -0.02 -24.15
CA ALA A 447 8.08 -0.59 -23.58
C ALA A 447 9.31 -0.35 -24.52
N ILE A 448 9.13 -0.51 -25.83
CA ILE A 448 10.17 -0.21 -26.82
C ILE A 448 10.51 1.28 -26.82
N ALA A 449 9.50 2.16 -26.84
CA ALA A 449 9.70 3.62 -26.81
C ALA A 449 10.41 4.06 -25.54
N TYR A 450 10.08 3.44 -24.40
CA TYR A 450 10.76 3.69 -23.12
C TYR A 450 12.23 3.29 -23.17
N ALA A 451 12.52 2.08 -23.62
CA ALA A 451 13.89 1.58 -23.72
C ALA A 451 14.73 2.42 -24.70
N LEU A 452 14.17 2.80 -25.85
CA LEU A 452 14.82 3.70 -26.81
C LEU A 452 15.04 5.10 -26.22
N GLY A 453 14.03 5.64 -25.52
CA GLY A 453 14.12 6.92 -24.86
C GLY A 453 15.26 6.96 -23.81
N LEU A 454 15.36 5.92 -22.97
CA LEU A 454 16.44 5.78 -22.00
C LEU A 454 17.82 5.69 -22.67
N ALA A 455 17.92 4.96 -23.77
CA ALA A 455 19.17 4.81 -24.52
C ALA A 455 19.60 6.13 -25.19
N LEU A 456 18.69 6.80 -25.91
CA LEU A 456 18.94 8.05 -26.62
C LEU A 456 19.30 9.20 -25.67
N LEU A 457 18.58 9.32 -24.56
CA LEU A 457 18.81 10.35 -23.55
C LEU A 457 20.00 10.03 -22.63
N ARG A 458 20.59 8.82 -22.76
CA ARG A 458 21.66 8.35 -21.86
C ARG A 458 21.26 8.56 -20.39
N ALA A 459 20.04 8.12 -20.04
CA ALA A 459 19.46 8.34 -18.72
C ALA A 459 20.13 7.50 -17.62
N VAL A 460 20.70 6.34 -17.98
CA VAL A 460 21.38 5.43 -17.05
C VAL A 460 22.90 5.64 -17.14
N PRO A 461 23.59 5.95 -16.01
CA PRO A 461 25.03 6.07 -15.97
C PRO A 461 25.76 4.81 -16.49
N ALA A 462 26.96 4.98 -17.05
CA ALA A 462 27.70 3.89 -17.71
C ALA A 462 28.02 2.72 -16.75
N GLU A 463 28.31 3.02 -15.49
CA GLU A 463 28.58 2.01 -14.45
C GLU A 463 27.37 1.14 -14.17
N GLU A 464 26.19 1.75 -14.06
CA GLU A 464 24.93 1.05 -13.79
C GLU A 464 24.46 0.23 -14.99
N ARG A 465 24.73 0.72 -16.22
CA ARG A 465 24.48 -0.05 -17.44
C ARG A 465 25.28 -1.35 -17.47
N ARG A 466 26.56 -1.33 -17.06
CA ARG A 466 27.39 -2.53 -16.97
C ARG A 466 26.84 -3.51 -15.95
N MET A 467 26.47 -3.04 -14.75
CA MET A 467 25.91 -3.88 -13.69
C MET A 467 24.58 -4.54 -14.12
N VAL A 468 23.71 -3.79 -14.80
CA VAL A 468 22.44 -4.33 -15.31
C VAL A 468 22.69 -5.36 -16.42
N ALA A 469 23.65 -5.11 -17.31
CA ALA A 469 24.02 -6.05 -18.37
C ALA A 469 24.63 -7.35 -17.78
N GLU A 470 25.45 -7.26 -16.73
CA GLU A 470 26.02 -8.41 -16.02
C GLU A 470 24.93 -9.23 -15.30
N LEU A 471 24.01 -8.55 -14.61
CA LEU A 471 22.88 -9.21 -13.95
C LEU A 471 21.92 -9.87 -14.94
N ALA A 472 21.66 -9.23 -16.08
CA ALA A 472 20.84 -9.78 -17.14
C ALA A 472 21.49 -11.02 -17.76
N SER A 473 22.82 -10.97 -18.01
CA SER A 473 23.57 -12.12 -18.54
C SER A 473 23.64 -13.29 -17.58
N ALA A 474 23.62 -13.03 -16.25
CA ALA A 474 23.69 -14.07 -15.23
C ALA A 474 22.35 -14.75 -14.92
N ARG A 475 21.20 -14.10 -15.22
CA ARG A 475 19.86 -14.56 -14.78
C ARG A 475 18.86 -14.82 -15.91
N LEU A 476 19.10 -14.32 -17.12
CA LEU A 476 18.19 -14.45 -18.24
C LEU A 476 18.70 -15.47 -19.26
N PRO A 477 17.79 -16.17 -20.01
CA PRO A 477 18.19 -17.02 -21.11
C PRO A 477 19.01 -16.26 -22.16
N ALA A 478 20.05 -16.90 -22.71
CA ALA A 478 21.04 -16.32 -23.60
C ALA A 478 20.49 -15.41 -24.74
N PRO A 479 19.37 -15.73 -25.43
CA PRO A 479 18.83 -14.86 -26.48
C PRO A 479 18.28 -13.54 -25.92
N VAL A 480 17.64 -13.56 -24.76
CA VAL A 480 17.05 -12.37 -24.13
C VAL A 480 18.15 -11.50 -23.51
N ALA A 481 19.13 -12.13 -22.85
CA ALA A 481 20.30 -11.47 -22.30
C ALA A 481 21.14 -10.78 -23.38
N GLY A 482 21.29 -11.42 -24.56
CA GLY A 482 22.02 -10.87 -25.70
C GLY A 482 21.36 -9.65 -26.35
N ILE A 483 20.03 -9.63 -26.44
CA ILE A 483 19.27 -8.48 -26.95
C ILE A 483 19.33 -7.32 -25.95
N LEU A 484 19.09 -7.59 -24.67
CA LEU A 484 19.12 -6.59 -23.60
C LEU A 484 20.52 -5.98 -23.42
N SER A 485 21.57 -6.80 -23.40
CA SER A 485 22.94 -6.32 -23.25
C SER A 485 23.38 -5.47 -24.46
N ARG A 486 22.99 -5.85 -25.70
CA ARG A 486 23.25 -5.04 -26.90
C ARG A 486 22.48 -3.71 -26.85
N ALA A 487 21.21 -3.72 -26.47
CA ALA A 487 20.40 -2.50 -26.34
C ALA A 487 20.95 -1.54 -25.26
N ILE A 488 21.41 -2.09 -24.13
CA ILE A 488 21.96 -1.33 -23.00
C ILE A 488 23.39 -0.81 -23.31
N LEU A 489 24.19 -1.57 -24.09
CA LEU A 489 25.58 -1.25 -24.42
C LEU A 489 25.75 -0.49 -25.76
N ALA A 490 24.73 -0.50 -26.64
CA ALA A 490 24.76 0.15 -27.95
C ALA A 490 24.96 1.70 -27.91
N GLY A 491 24.98 2.30 -26.74
CA GLY A 491 25.34 3.72 -26.53
C GLY A 491 26.86 3.99 -26.52
N ARG A 492 27.69 3.13 -27.10
CA ARG A 492 29.12 3.39 -27.36
C ARG A 492 29.24 4.14 -28.68
N GLY A 493 29.33 5.49 -28.58
CA GLY A 493 29.63 6.43 -29.61
C GLY A 493 29.78 7.81 -28.95
#